data_3e13e6372c98625c365afdae783d31e0
#
_entry.id   3e13e6372c98625c365afdae783d31e0
#
_cell.length_a   1.000
_cell.length_b   1.000
_cell.length_c   1.000
_cell.angle_alpha   90.00
_cell.angle_beta   90.00
_cell.angle_gamma   90.00
#
_symmetry.space_group_name_H-M   'P 1'
#
loop_
_entity.id
_entity.type
_entity.pdbx_description
1 polymer ?
#
loop_
_entity_poly.entity_id
_entity_poly.type
_entity_poly.pdbx_seq_one_letter_code
_entity_poly.pdbx_strand_id
1 'polypeptide(L)'
;KHRIISMSEDHLDQQFLLSGPNNQQQKIKVNPVIMASNLLMLAQLASQNCGIALLPDSIAQDFVKSGQLVKVLPEWTAPHGIFHAVYPSRRGLLPAVRVFIDYLVEQLTMCSTRKRPDF
;
A
#
# COMPACT_ATOMS: atom_id res chain seq x y z
N LYS A 1 17.40 -17.25 -0.51
CA LYS A 1 17.45 -15.81 -0.82
C LYS A 1 16.36 -15.49 -1.82
N HIS A 2 15.36 -14.71 -1.41
CA HIS A 2 14.20 -14.38 -2.26
C HIS A 2 14.50 -13.14 -3.10
N ARG A 3 13.92 -13.09 -4.31
CA ARG A 3 13.94 -11.90 -5.15
C ARG A 3 12.92 -10.91 -4.63
N ILE A 4 13.30 -9.64 -4.53
CA ILE A 4 12.43 -8.55 -4.12
C ILE A 4 12.15 -7.66 -5.33
N ILE A 5 10.91 -7.22 -5.48
CA ILE A 5 10.51 -6.22 -6.45
C ILE A 5 9.91 -5.02 -5.71
N SER A 6 10.23 -3.82 -6.11
CA SER A 6 9.88 -2.60 -5.37
C SER A 6 9.47 -1.45 -6.28
N MET A 7 8.93 -0.39 -5.68
CA MET A 7 8.65 0.85 -6.41
C MET A 7 9.94 1.58 -6.76
N SER A 8 9.95 2.24 -7.91
CA SER A 8 11.10 3.02 -8.38
C SER A 8 11.35 4.31 -7.59
N GLU A 9 10.35 4.80 -6.86
CA GLU A 9 10.43 6.02 -6.07
C GLU A 9 11.15 5.83 -4.73
N ASP A 10 11.33 4.59 -4.28
CA ASP A 10 12.01 4.24 -3.04
C ASP A 10 13.55 4.25 -3.15
N HIS A 11 14.10 5.05 -4.07
CA HIS A 11 15.53 5.04 -4.39
C HIS A 11 16.48 5.39 -3.24
N LEU A 12 16.02 6.07 -2.20
CA LEU A 12 16.89 6.60 -1.15
C LEU A 12 17.08 5.67 0.05
N ASP A 13 16.11 4.80 0.32
CA ASP A 13 16.20 3.82 1.39
C ASP A 13 15.51 2.50 0.97
N GLN A 14 16.29 1.62 0.37
CA GLN A 14 15.82 0.27 0.00
C GLN A 14 15.61 -0.58 1.26
N GLN A 15 14.67 -0.12 2.12
CA GLN A 15 14.34 -0.78 3.36
C GLN A 15 12.83 -0.96 3.47
N PHE A 16 12.41 -2.16 3.82
CA PHE A 16 11.05 -2.39 4.27
C PHE A 16 10.98 -2.19 5.78
N LEU A 17 10.19 -1.22 6.21
CA LEU A 17 9.81 -1.09 7.60
C LEU A 17 8.59 -1.95 7.84
N LEU A 18 8.69 -2.95 8.70
CA LEU A 18 7.61 -3.86 9.04
C LEU A 18 7.32 -3.78 10.53
N SER A 19 6.04 -3.77 10.87
CA SER A 19 5.53 -3.86 12.23
C SER A 19 4.91 -5.23 12.44
N GLY A 20 5.41 -5.94 13.44
CA GLY A 20 4.97 -7.27 13.81
C GLY A 20 4.16 -7.29 15.11
N PRO A 21 3.84 -8.48 15.62
CA PRO A 21 3.14 -8.65 16.89
C PRO A 21 3.95 -8.03 18.05
N ASN A 22 3.24 -7.61 19.10
CA ASN A 22 3.85 -7.00 20.30
C ASN A 22 4.63 -5.69 20.03
N ASN A 23 4.18 -4.87 19.06
CA ASN A 23 4.85 -3.61 18.68
C ASN A 23 6.31 -3.78 18.23
N GLN A 24 6.69 -4.95 17.82
CA GLN A 24 8.01 -5.17 17.21
C GLN A 24 8.10 -4.45 15.87
N GLN A 25 9.22 -3.78 15.65
CA GLN A 25 9.53 -3.15 14.37
C GLN A 25 10.82 -3.71 13.81
N GLN A 26 10.81 -4.00 12.53
CA GLN A 26 11.98 -4.48 11.80
C GLN A 26 12.21 -3.63 10.56
N LYS A 27 13.45 -3.19 10.40
CA LYS A 27 13.93 -2.56 9.16
C LYS A 27 14.69 -3.61 8.37
N ILE A 28 14.16 -3.99 7.23
CA ILE A 28 14.77 -4.99 6.37
C ILE A 28 15.38 -4.30 5.17
N LYS A 29 16.71 -4.30 5.11
CA LYS A 29 17.40 -3.81 3.91
C LYS A 29 17.14 -4.75 2.75
N VAL A 30 16.61 -4.21 1.67
CA VAL A 30 16.26 -4.98 0.47
C VAL A 30 17.11 -4.53 -0.72
N ASN A 31 17.31 -5.44 -1.65
CA ASN A 31 18.01 -5.19 -2.89
C ASN A 31 17.11 -5.65 -4.05
N PRO A 32 16.24 -4.75 -4.56
CA PRO A 32 15.27 -5.12 -5.57
C PRO A 32 15.97 -5.57 -6.87
N VAL A 33 15.48 -6.65 -7.46
CA VAL A 33 15.92 -7.12 -8.78
C VAL A 33 15.13 -6.47 -9.90
N ILE A 34 13.93 -5.99 -9.61
CA ILE A 34 13.07 -5.25 -10.53
C ILE A 34 12.47 -4.06 -9.77
N MET A 35 12.43 -2.91 -10.43
CA MET A 35 11.74 -1.73 -9.94
C MET A 35 10.66 -1.31 -10.95
N ALA A 36 9.49 -0.94 -10.45
CA ALA A 36 8.38 -0.47 -11.26
C ALA A 36 7.80 0.83 -10.69
N SER A 37 7.27 1.67 -11.55
CA SER A 37 6.67 2.96 -11.16
C SER A 37 5.18 2.87 -10.82
N ASN A 38 4.59 1.68 -10.87
CA ASN A 38 3.15 1.48 -10.70
C ASN A 38 2.89 0.25 -9.82
N LEU A 39 2.04 0.43 -8.80
CA LEU A 39 1.68 -0.64 -7.85
C LEU A 39 0.93 -1.81 -8.50
N LEU A 40 0.11 -1.54 -9.51
CA LEU A 40 -0.60 -2.60 -10.24
C LEU A 40 0.39 -3.46 -11.05
N MET A 41 1.39 -2.81 -11.67
CA MET A 41 2.47 -3.52 -12.35
C MET A 41 3.27 -4.40 -11.37
N LEU A 42 3.57 -3.90 -10.16
CA LEU A 42 4.20 -4.71 -9.13
C LEU A 42 3.37 -5.94 -8.76
N ALA A 43 2.05 -5.77 -8.60
CA ALA A 43 1.15 -6.89 -8.31
C ALA A 43 1.15 -7.92 -9.44
N GLN A 44 1.12 -7.48 -10.69
CA GLN A 44 1.20 -8.35 -11.86
C GLN A 44 2.55 -9.09 -11.95
N LEU A 45 3.67 -8.41 -11.74
CA LEU A 45 4.99 -9.03 -11.70
C LEU A 45 5.10 -10.07 -10.58
N ALA A 46 4.58 -9.76 -9.39
CA ALA A 46 4.55 -10.72 -8.28
C ALA A 46 3.70 -11.95 -8.63
N SER A 47 2.54 -11.78 -9.28
CA SER A 47 1.66 -12.88 -9.71
C SER A 47 2.32 -13.77 -10.77
N GLN A 48 3.28 -13.26 -11.52
CA GLN A 48 4.10 -14.00 -12.49
C GLN A 48 5.38 -14.60 -11.86
N ASN A 49 5.43 -14.73 -10.54
CA ASN A 49 6.57 -15.28 -9.81
C ASN A 49 7.90 -14.51 -9.96
N CYS A 50 7.84 -13.22 -10.30
CA CYS A 50 9.05 -12.40 -10.45
C CYS A 50 9.74 -12.10 -9.10
N GLY A 51 8.98 -12.11 -7.99
CA GLY A 51 9.53 -11.86 -6.66
C GLY A 51 8.47 -11.51 -5.63
N ILE A 52 8.93 -11.05 -4.47
CA ILE A 52 8.08 -10.57 -3.36
C ILE A 52 7.96 -9.06 -3.46
N ALA A 53 6.74 -8.55 -3.36
CA ALA A 53 6.42 -7.13 -3.37
C ALA A 53 5.72 -6.70 -2.09
N LEU A 54 5.95 -5.46 -1.68
CA LEU A 54 5.14 -4.79 -0.67
C LEU A 54 4.01 -4.04 -1.39
N LEU A 55 2.78 -4.44 -1.12
CA LEU A 55 1.59 -3.93 -1.80
C LEU A 55 0.55 -3.44 -0.79
N PRO A 56 -0.18 -2.36 -1.11
CA PRO A 56 -1.38 -2.00 -0.35
C PRO A 56 -2.43 -3.13 -0.40
N ASP A 57 -3.15 -3.33 0.70
CA ASP A 57 -4.22 -4.34 0.78
C ASP A 57 -5.29 -4.13 -0.30
N SER A 58 -5.59 -2.87 -0.66
CA SER A 58 -6.57 -2.51 -1.69
C SER A 58 -6.22 -3.06 -3.09
N ILE A 59 -4.93 -3.25 -3.37
CA ILE A 59 -4.47 -3.82 -4.65
C ILE A 59 -4.23 -5.32 -4.52
N ALA A 60 -3.62 -5.76 -3.43
CA ALA A 60 -3.25 -7.16 -3.22
C ALA A 60 -4.47 -8.09 -3.07
N GLN A 61 -5.55 -7.59 -2.49
CA GLN A 61 -6.71 -8.37 -2.08
C GLN A 61 -7.36 -9.16 -3.23
N ASP A 62 -7.50 -8.59 -4.43
CA ASP A 62 -8.12 -9.27 -5.56
C ASP A 62 -7.23 -10.40 -6.11
N PHE A 63 -5.92 -10.18 -6.12
CA PHE A 63 -4.94 -11.20 -6.50
C PHE A 63 -4.84 -12.34 -5.49
N VAL A 64 -4.99 -12.03 -4.20
CA VAL A 64 -5.01 -13.04 -3.13
C VAL A 64 -6.30 -13.86 -3.20
N LYS A 65 -7.46 -13.22 -3.37
CA LYS A 65 -8.76 -13.92 -3.52
C LYS A 65 -8.80 -14.85 -4.73
N SER A 66 -8.16 -14.45 -5.83
CA SER A 66 -8.06 -15.28 -7.03
C SER A 66 -6.98 -16.36 -6.95
N GLY A 67 -6.20 -16.43 -5.86
CA GLY A 67 -5.13 -17.38 -5.68
C GLY A 67 -3.85 -17.08 -6.46
N GLN A 68 -3.75 -15.89 -7.08
CA GLN A 68 -2.57 -15.48 -7.85
C GLN A 68 -1.42 -14.98 -6.97
N LEU A 69 -1.74 -14.50 -5.77
CA LEU A 69 -0.77 -14.07 -4.76
C LEU A 69 -1.03 -14.76 -3.43
N VAL A 70 0.03 -14.95 -2.67
CA VAL A 70 -0.02 -15.47 -1.30
C VAL A 70 0.59 -14.43 -0.37
N LYS A 71 -0.06 -14.19 0.77
CA LYS A 71 0.45 -13.28 1.79
C LYS A 71 1.63 -13.94 2.52
N VAL A 72 2.78 -13.31 2.42
CA VAL A 72 4.00 -13.71 3.14
C VAL A 72 4.08 -12.91 4.44
N LEU A 73 4.44 -13.56 5.53
CA LEU A 73 4.52 -12.96 6.87
C LEU A 73 3.19 -12.29 7.29
N PRO A 74 2.10 -13.05 7.45
CA PRO A 74 0.77 -12.49 7.66
C PRO A 74 0.63 -11.66 8.96
N GLU A 75 1.49 -11.90 9.95
CA GLU A 75 1.52 -11.15 11.21
C GLU A 75 2.29 -9.83 11.12
N TRP A 76 2.96 -9.58 10.00
CA TRP A 76 3.73 -8.37 9.78
C TRP A 76 3.04 -7.45 8.78
N THR A 77 3.02 -6.17 9.09
CA THR A 77 2.41 -5.14 8.24
C THR A 77 3.38 -3.99 8.01
N ALA A 78 3.28 -3.35 6.85
CA ALA A 78 3.93 -2.07 6.62
C ALA A 78 3.19 -0.95 7.37
N PRO A 79 3.84 0.19 7.62
CA PRO A 79 3.18 1.36 8.16
C PRO A 79 1.99 1.77 7.30
N HIS A 80 0.92 2.21 7.95
CA HIS A 80 -0.25 2.72 7.23
C HIS A 80 0.11 4.04 6.54
N GLY A 81 -0.19 4.13 5.25
CA GLY A 81 -0.17 5.39 4.53
C GLY A 81 -1.34 6.27 4.96
N ILE A 82 -1.12 7.58 5.02
CA ILE A 82 -2.16 8.58 5.26
C ILE A 82 -2.46 9.26 3.93
N PHE A 83 -3.73 9.30 3.54
CA PHE A 83 -4.16 10.08 2.40
C PHE A 83 -4.32 11.54 2.81
N HIS A 84 -3.66 12.43 2.09
CA HIS A 84 -3.75 13.87 2.28
C HIS A 84 -4.42 14.52 1.07
N ALA A 85 -5.47 15.31 1.30
CA ALA A 85 -5.98 16.22 0.30
C ALA A 85 -5.32 17.61 0.51
N VAL A 86 -4.56 18.05 -0.48
CA VAL A 86 -3.87 19.34 -0.43
C VAL A 86 -4.64 20.34 -1.29
N TYR A 87 -5.02 21.47 -0.71
CA TYR A 87 -5.71 22.57 -1.39
C TYR A 87 -5.22 23.91 -0.86
N PRO A 88 -5.26 24.99 -1.68
CA PRO A 88 -4.57 26.26 -1.36
C PRO A 88 -5.06 26.97 -0.09
N SER A 89 -6.35 26.98 0.19
CA SER A 89 -6.91 27.60 1.39
C SER A 89 -8.39 27.26 1.55
N ARG A 90 -8.86 27.20 2.81
CA ARG A 90 -10.31 27.13 3.10
C ARG A 90 -11.07 28.42 2.76
N ARG A 91 -10.36 29.57 2.76
CA ARG A 91 -10.94 30.85 2.36
C ARG A 91 -10.97 30.91 0.84
N GLY A 92 -12.17 31.05 0.27
CA GLY A 92 -12.37 31.12 -1.18
C GLY A 92 -12.53 29.79 -1.90
N LEU A 93 -12.66 28.68 -1.18
CA LEU A 93 -13.03 27.39 -1.79
C LEU A 93 -14.42 27.53 -2.44
N LEU A 94 -14.49 27.17 -3.72
CA LEU A 94 -15.76 27.03 -4.41
C LEU A 94 -16.64 26.01 -3.67
N PRO A 95 -17.95 26.24 -3.54
CA PRO A 95 -18.87 25.32 -2.86
C PRO A 95 -18.76 23.88 -3.38
N ALA A 96 -18.58 23.71 -4.69
CA ALA A 96 -18.38 22.40 -5.32
C ALA A 96 -17.14 21.65 -4.81
N VAL A 97 -16.04 22.37 -4.59
CA VAL A 97 -14.80 21.76 -4.06
C VAL A 97 -14.99 21.31 -2.62
N ARG A 98 -15.71 22.10 -1.81
CA ARG A 98 -16.02 21.72 -0.43
C ARG A 98 -16.88 20.45 -0.39
N VAL A 99 -17.95 20.40 -1.18
CA VAL A 99 -18.83 19.22 -1.27
C VAL A 99 -18.04 17.99 -1.72
N PHE A 100 -17.15 18.15 -2.69
CA PHE A 100 -16.30 17.05 -3.16
C PHE A 100 -15.35 16.53 -2.08
N ILE A 101 -14.69 17.42 -1.32
CA ILE A 101 -13.82 17.03 -0.22
C ILE A 101 -14.61 16.29 0.87
N ASP A 102 -15.76 16.81 1.27
CA ASP A 102 -16.63 16.20 2.28
C ASP A 102 -17.08 14.81 1.83
N TYR A 103 -17.46 14.65 0.56
CA TYR A 103 -17.79 13.36 -0.04
C TYR A 103 -16.62 12.38 -0.01
N LEU A 104 -15.42 12.83 -0.38
CA LEU A 104 -14.21 11.98 -0.33
C LEU A 104 -13.90 11.52 1.09
N VAL A 105 -13.98 12.41 2.08
CA VAL A 105 -13.75 12.04 3.49
C VAL A 105 -14.75 11.00 3.94
N GLU A 106 -16.02 11.15 3.60
CA GLU A 106 -17.07 10.19 3.94
C GLU A 106 -16.79 8.82 3.31
N GLN A 107 -16.51 8.77 2.01
CA GLN A 107 -16.26 7.53 1.29
C GLN A 107 -14.99 6.82 1.76
N LEU A 108 -13.91 7.56 1.98
CA LEU A 108 -12.66 6.99 2.48
C LEU A 108 -12.78 6.49 3.92
N THR A 109 -13.56 7.18 4.76
CA THR A 109 -13.83 6.72 6.13
C THR A 109 -14.64 5.42 6.11
N MET A 110 -15.65 5.31 5.26
CA MET A 110 -16.42 4.08 5.07
C MET A 110 -15.54 2.92 4.57
N CYS A 111 -14.63 3.18 3.66
CA CYS A 111 -13.67 2.17 3.19
C CYS A 111 -12.70 1.73 4.29
N SER A 112 -12.27 2.65 5.15
CA SER A 112 -11.34 2.38 6.25
C SER A 112 -11.98 1.60 7.41
N THR A 113 -13.28 1.83 7.66
CA THR A 113 -14.05 1.10 8.70
C THR A 113 -14.56 -0.26 8.23
N ARG A 114 -14.50 -0.55 6.95
CA ARG A 114 -14.77 -1.89 6.46
C ARG A 114 -13.70 -2.81 7.05
N LYS A 115 -14.08 -3.52 8.13
CA LYS A 115 -13.26 -4.54 8.78
C LYS A 115 -12.54 -5.34 7.71
N ARG A 116 -11.21 -5.37 7.80
CA ARG A 116 -10.40 -6.23 6.93
C ARG A 116 -10.98 -7.63 7.03
N PRO A 117 -11.37 -8.28 5.94
CA PRO A 117 -11.55 -9.71 6.02
C PRO A 117 -10.21 -10.28 6.48
N ASP A 118 -10.23 -11.05 7.55
CA ASP A 118 -9.07 -11.83 7.97
C ASP A 118 -8.64 -12.68 6.77
N PHE A 119 -7.51 -12.33 6.22
CA PHE A 119 -6.91 -13.11 5.14
C PHE A 119 -6.17 -14.30 5.73
#